data_033852561b0b76e18b7fca5295ea0c50
#
_entry.id   033852561b0b76e18b7fca5295ea0c50
#
_cell.length_a   1.000
_cell.length_b   1.000
_cell.length_c   1.000
_cell.angle_alpha   90.00
_cell.angle_beta   90.00
_cell.angle_gamma   90.00
#
_symmetry.space_group_name_H-M   'P 1'
#
loop_
_entity.id
_entity.type
_entity.pdbx_description
1 polymer ?
#
loop_
_entity_poly.entity_id
_entity_poly.type
_entity_poly.pdbx_seq_one_letter_code
_entity_poly.pdbx_strand_id
1 'polypeptide(L)'
;MLKHKKLLALILGGMMTTSVALTGCGSSDKSAEGGASEEPVNLVWYVIGDTQTDNEKVEEEVNKYIKDKINATVDIKHVSFGDYTQKMNVLANSGEEYDLAFTCSWAFPYLENARKGAFRELDDLLDKEGADLKGVIDERLWKGAEVDGKIYAVPNQKEIAGAPMWVFDKELVEKYDVPYQDIHSVEDLEPWLQIIKEKEPDFVPFYTQGDSIPLEFDEIMKPLGIFYNDDTLTVQNMFETEEMKAMMAKLREYYEKGYINQDAAVNNMQNEVKRFLWKADGQPYAESGWGQSLGREVVTSSIIPAYVTNNSTTGAMTAISSTSKNPEKAMELINLVNTDTTLRNMLMFGIEGTHYEKVSDNQIKRDPNGPYNVTSWGYGNLFDTYVLDTDPADKWEAFEEFNAAAKTSPILGFKFNTESVTTQISAVNNVLQEFEKSLYTGSIDPVKGLEDLNKKLSSAGLEDIKVEMQKQLDEWKASNK
;
A
#
# COMPACT_ATOMS: atom_id res chain seq x y z
N MET A 1 -17.56 3.45 -59.05
CA MET A 1 -18.99 3.51 -59.38
C MET A 1 -19.73 3.94 -58.16
N LEU A 2 -20.02 5.21 -58.08
CA LEU A 2 -21.32 5.86 -58.23
C LEU A 2 -22.29 5.49 -57.09
N LYS A 3 -22.69 6.39 -56.34
CA LYS A 3 -23.39 7.67 -56.35
C LYS A 3 -24.58 7.62 -55.41
N HIS A 4 -24.69 8.57 -54.62
CA HIS A 4 -25.64 9.72 -54.50
C HIS A 4 -26.72 9.43 -53.42
N LYS A 5 -27.23 10.34 -52.69
CA LYS A 5 -27.36 11.80 -52.49
C LYS A 5 -28.25 11.98 -51.27
N LYS A 6 -27.93 12.93 -50.38
CA LYS A 6 -28.65 14.20 -50.17
C LYS A 6 -30.15 14.10 -49.92
N LEU A 7 -30.72 14.70 -48.89
CA LEU A 7 -31.15 16.10 -48.72
C LEU A 7 -31.98 16.22 -47.41
N LEU A 8 -31.69 17.17 -46.56
CA LEU A 8 -32.42 18.45 -46.32
C LEU A 8 -33.87 18.27 -45.84
N ALA A 9 -34.46 18.99 -44.97
CA ALA A 9 -34.30 20.27 -44.28
C ALA A 9 -35.45 20.43 -43.27
N LEU A 10 -35.22 21.14 -42.21
CA LEU A 10 -35.86 22.41 -41.83
C LEU A 10 -37.40 22.49 -41.74
N ILE A 11 -37.83 23.09 -40.62
CA ILE A 11 -38.79 24.21 -40.40
C ILE A 11 -39.29 24.09 -38.95
N LEU A 12 -38.89 24.93 -38.00
CA LEU A 12 -39.33 26.30 -37.66
C LEU A 12 -40.79 26.48 -37.24
N GLY A 13 -40.95 27.10 -36.14
CA GLY A 13 -42.12 27.86 -35.71
C GLY A 13 -42.71 27.33 -34.40
N GLY A 14 -42.87 28.02 -33.33
CA GLY A 14 -42.82 29.45 -33.02
C GLY A 14 -43.98 29.78 -32.09
N MET A 15 -43.70 30.66 -31.12
CA MET A 15 -44.61 31.53 -30.39
C MET A 15 -45.55 30.88 -29.32
N MET A 16 -45.55 31.35 -28.20
CA MET A 16 -45.63 32.63 -27.43
C MET A 16 -46.77 32.59 -26.44
N THR A 17 -46.44 32.93 -25.20
CA THR A 17 -47.13 33.75 -24.19
C THR A 17 -48.53 33.38 -23.73
N THR A 18 -48.74 33.30 -22.44
CA THR A 18 -49.41 34.42 -21.69
C THR A 18 -49.30 34.24 -20.17
N SER A 19 -48.86 35.29 -19.55
CA SER A 19 -48.90 35.56 -18.11
C SER A 19 -50.32 35.79 -17.63
N VAL A 20 -50.69 35.29 -16.45
CA VAL A 20 -51.71 35.92 -15.59
C VAL A 20 -51.24 35.88 -14.14
N ALA A 21 -50.96 37.03 -13.63
CA ALA A 21 -50.84 37.28 -12.20
C ALA A 21 -52.26 37.43 -11.59
N LEU A 22 -52.49 36.81 -10.46
CA LEU A 22 -53.56 37.18 -9.56
C LEU A 22 -53.09 37.10 -8.13
N THR A 23 -53.00 38.30 -7.53
CA THR A 23 -52.82 38.59 -6.12
C THR A 23 -54.01 38.09 -5.30
N GLY A 24 -53.70 37.48 -4.16
CA GLY A 24 -54.66 37.19 -3.11
C GLY A 24 -53.98 37.13 -1.74
N CYS A 25 -54.05 38.20 -0.97
CA CYS A 25 -53.70 38.23 0.44
C CYS A 25 -54.64 37.38 1.27
N GLY A 26 -54.07 36.63 2.23
CA GLY A 26 -54.81 35.95 3.27
C GLY A 26 -53.86 35.44 4.34
N SER A 27 -53.73 36.19 5.43
CA SER A 27 -52.96 35.87 6.64
C SER A 27 -53.54 34.65 7.35
N SER A 28 -52.70 33.73 7.76
CA SER A 28 -52.80 33.11 9.10
C SER A 28 -51.53 32.29 9.39
N ASP A 29 -50.91 32.68 10.49
CA ASP A 29 -49.83 31.97 11.15
C ASP A 29 -50.13 30.47 11.32
N LYS A 30 -49.21 29.66 10.88
CA LYS A 30 -48.80 28.42 11.56
C LYS A 30 -47.37 28.11 11.16
N SER A 31 -46.45 28.38 12.09
CA SER A 31 -45.15 27.79 12.16
C SER A 31 -45.25 26.26 11.97
N ALA A 32 -44.81 25.80 10.86
CA ALA A 32 -44.38 24.40 10.68
C ALA A 32 -42.90 24.46 10.33
N GLU A 33 -42.07 24.29 11.34
CA GLU A 33 -40.71 23.80 11.17
C GLU A 33 -40.83 22.38 10.58
N GLY A 34 -40.86 22.31 9.29
CA GLY A 34 -40.62 21.12 8.50
C GLY A 34 -39.34 21.38 7.76
N GLY A 35 -38.20 21.05 8.38
CA GLY A 35 -36.96 20.94 7.65
C GLY A 35 -37.18 19.97 6.48
N ALA A 36 -37.11 20.47 5.26
CA ALA A 36 -36.99 19.62 4.10
C ALA A 36 -35.70 18.83 4.35
N SER A 37 -35.77 17.50 4.55
CA SER A 37 -34.62 16.68 4.58
C SER A 37 -34.00 16.80 3.17
N GLU A 38 -32.83 17.44 3.10
CA GLU A 38 -32.06 17.44 1.86
C GLU A 38 -31.86 15.98 1.42
N GLU A 39 -32.02 15.71 0.13
CA GLU A 39 -31.76 14.37 -0.38
C GLU A 39 -30.31 13.99 -0.07
N PRO A 40 -30.03 12.72 0.30
CA PRO A 40 -28.70 12.29 0.62
C PRO A 40 -27.77 12.44 -0.61
N VAL A 41 -26.57 12.92 -0.35
CA VAL A 41 -25.52 13.02 -1.37
C VAL A 41 -25.01 11.60 -1.70
N ASN A 42 -24.99 11.23 -2.98
CA ASN A 42 -24.42 9.97 -3.42
C ASN A 42 -22.95 10.16 -3.78
N LEU A 43 -22.06 9.41 -3.13
CA LEU A 43 -20.63 9.41 -3.36
C LEU A 43 -20.23 8.18 -4.18
N VAL A 44 -19.23 8.32 -5.06
CA VAL A 44 -18.64 7.21 -5.80
C VAL A 44 -17.23 6.95 -5.27
N TRP A 45 -16.99 5.72 -4.79
CA TRP A 45 -15.72 5.31 -4.20
C TRP A 45 -15.09 4.13 -4.92
N TYR A 46 -13.94 4.35 -5.56
CA TYR A 46 -13.14 3.31 -6.18
C TYR A 46 -12.19 2.68 -5.18
N VAL A 47 -12.30 1.37 -4.96
CA VAL A 47 -11.47 0.58 -4.06
C VAL A 47 -10.75 -0.54 -4.82
N ILE A 48 -9.54 -0.89 -4.35
CA ILE A 48 -8.77 -1.98 -4.93
C ILE A 48 -9.21 -3.32 -4.33
N GLY A 49 -9.42 -4.32 -5.17
CA GLY A 49 -9.82 -5.67 -4.76
C GLY A 49 -10.92 -6.23 -5.66
N ASP A 50 -11.08 -7.54 -5.62
CA ASP A 50 -12.08 -8.22 -6.45
C ASP A 50 -13.49 -8.02 -5.91
N THR A 51 -14.46 -7.91 -6.83
CA THR A 51 -15.87 -7.86 -6.48
C THR A 51 -16.30 -9.17 -5.81
N GLN A 52 -16.97 -9.05 -4.68
CA GLN A 52 -17.50 -10.16 -3.91
C GLN A 52 -18.98 -10.40 -4.24
N THR A 53 -19.48 -11.61 -4.01
CA THR A 53 -20.86 -11.98 -4.32
C THR A 53 -21.88 -11.11 -3.59
N ASP A 54 -21.63 -10.79 -2.31
CA ASP A 54 -22.55 -10.06 -1.45
C ASP A 54 -22.19 -8.56 -1.30
N ASN A 55 -21.38 -7.98 -2.23
CA ASN A 55 -21.03 -6.56 -2.19
C ASN A 55 -22.29 -5.66 -2.14
N GLU A 56 -23.24 -5.86 -3.05
CA GLU A 56 -24.48 -5.05 -3.10
C GLU A 56 -25.27 -5.13 -1.79
N LYS A 57 -25.37 -6.32 -1.21
CA LYS A 57 -26.09 -6.53 0.05
C LYS A 57 -25.42 -5.82 1.24
N VAL A 58 -24.07 -5.82 1.30
CA VAL A 58 -23.34 -5.11 2.33
C VAL A 58 -23.43 -3.60 2.10
N GLU A 59 -23.30 -3.14 0.86
CA GLU A 59 -23.44 -1.73 0.50
C GLU A 59 -24.82 -1.16 0.86
N GLU A 60 -25.89 -1.93 0.70
CA GLU A 60 -27.22 -1.53 1.15
C GLU A 60 -27.29 -1.25 2.65
N GLU A 61 -26.66 -2.09 3.50
CA GLU A 61 -26.62 -1.88 4.95
C GLU A 61 -25.70 -0.71 5.32
N VAL A 62 -24.53 -0.60 4.67
CA VAL A 62 -23.62 0.56 4.80
C VAL A 62 -24.38 1.84 4.47
N ASN A 63 -25.13 1.89 3.37
CA ASN A 63 -25.88 3.05 2.93
C ASN A 63 -27.01 3.44 3.88
N LYS A 64 -27.68 2.48 4.51
CA LYS A 64 -28.64 2.78 5.59
C LYS A 64 -27.96 3.46 6.75
N TYR A 65 -26.79 2.93 7.15
CA TYR A 65 -26.04 3.44 8.29
C TYR A 65 -25.50 4.85 8.06
N ILE A 66 -24.79 5.10 6.96
CA ILE A 66 -24.16 6.40 6.69
C ILE A 66 -25.18 7.50 6.36
N LYS A 67 -26.33 7.13 5.79
CA LYS A 67 -27.42 8.08 5.57
C LYS A 67 -27.89 8.71 6.87
N ASP A 68 -28.01 7.93 7.95
CA ASP A 68 -28.43 8.43 9.26
C ASP A 68 -27.33 9.26 9.95
N LYS A 69 -26.08 9.01 9.64
CA LYS A 69 -24.91 9.67 10.27
C LYS A 69 -24.52 10.98 9.59
N ILE A 70 -24.42 10.96 8.26
CA ILE A 70 -23.84 12.07 7.47
C ILE A 70 -24.73 12.51 6.30
N ASN A 71 -25.97 12.01 6.21
CA ASN A 71 -26.90 12.25 5.08
C ASN A 71 -26.25 12.02 3.71
N ALA A 72 -25.54 10.90 3.56
CA ALA A 72 -24.93 10.46 2.32
C ALA A 72 -25.18 8.98 2.03
N THR A 73 -24.98 8.57 0.78
CA THR A 73 -24.87 7.20 0.32
C THR A 73 -23.55 7.04 -0.44
N VAL A 74 -23.08 5.80 -0.58
CA VAL A 74 -21.87 5.50 -1.35
C VAL A 74 -22.12 4.36 -2.32
N ASP A 75 -21.61 4.49 -3.52
CA ASP A 75 -21.51 3.46 -4.54
C ASP A 75 -20.04 2.99 -4.59
N ILE A 76 -19.76 1.79 -4.06
CA ILE A 76 -18.39 1.25 -3.93
C ILE A 76 -18.04 0.43 -5.16
N LYS A 77 -17.09 0.91 -5.94
CA LYS A 77 -16.60 0.29 -7.17
C LYS A 77 -15.34 -0.53 -6.90
N HIS A 78 -15.48 -1.82 -6.76
CA HIS A 78 -14.34 -2.73 -6.66
C HIS A 78 -13.67 -2.93 -8.01
N VAL A 79 -12.34 -2.81 -8.05
CA VAL A 79 -11.53 -3.04 -9.24
C VAL A 79 -10.38 -3.97 -8.89
N SER A 80 -10.17 -5.02 -9.68
CA SER A 80 -9.13 -6.02 -9.46
C SER A 80 -7.73 -5.41 -9.34
N PHE A 81 -6.84 -6.07 -8.60
CA PHE A 81 -5.45 -5.59 -8.43
C PHE A 81 -4.75 -5.35 -9.77
N GLY A 82 -4.99 -6.21 -10.76
CA GLY A 82 -4.35 -6.10 -12.08
C GLY A 82 -4.83 -4.93 -12.91
N ASP A 83 -6.09 -4.52 -12.75
CA ASP A 83 -6.74 -3.49 -13.58
C ASP A 83 -6.80 -2.12 -12.90
N TYR A 84 -6.61 -2.04 -11.59
CA TYR A 84 -6.87 -0.85 -10.78
C TYR A 84 -6.13 0.38 -11.29
N THR A 85 -4.82 0.29 -11.42
CA THR A 85 -3.97 1.43 -11.83
C THR A 85 -4.36 1.93 -13.22
N GLN A 86 -4.60 1.02 -14.16
CA GLN A 86 -5.01 1.39 -15.51
C GLN A 86 -6.38 2.07 -15.51
N LYS A 87 -7.36 1.51 -14.80
CA LYS A 87 -8.71 2.06 -14.69
C LYS A 87 -8.70 3.46 -14.10
N MET A 88 -7.99 3.65 -12.96
CA MET A 88 -7.93 4.94 -12.28
C MET A 88 -7.19 6.01 -13.10
N ASN A 89 -6.13 5.64 -13.80
CA ASN A 89 -5.44 6.56 -14.71
C ASN A 89 -6.36 7.02 -15.86
N VAL A 90 -7.20 6.15 -16.40
CA VAL A 90 -8.19 6.52 -17.43
C VAL A 90 -9.20 7.53 -16.88
N LEU A 91 -9.77 7.27 -15.68
CA LEU A 91 -10.73 8.16 -15.03
C LEU A 91 -10.12 9.54 -14.73
N ALA A 92 -8.94 9.58 -14.11
CA ALA A 92 -8.25 10.82 -13.79
C ALA A 92 -7.91 11.65 -15.04
N ASN A 93 -7.45 10.99 -16.12
CA ASN A 93 -7.08 11.69 -17.37
C ASN A 93 -8.31 12.12 -18.20
N SER A 94 -9.44 11.42 -18.10
CA SER A 94 -10.67 11.79 -18.81
C SER A 94 -11.46 12.92 -18.13
N GLY A 95 -11.16 13.19 -16.85
CA GLY A 95 -11.95 14.11 -16.03
C GLY A 95 -13.32 13.55 -15.66
N GLU A 96 -13.51 12.22 -15.71
CA GLU A 96 -14.73 11.56 -15.26
C GLU A 96 -14.92 11.78 -13.77
N GLU A 97 -16.15 12.06 -13.34
CA GLU A 97 -16.46 12.42 -11.97
C GLU A 97 -16.49 11.18 -11.08
N TYR A 98 -15.75 11.21 -9.99
CA TYR A 98 -15.82 10.29 -8.85
C TYR A 98 -15.39 11.04 -7.59
N ASP A 99 -15.70 10.52 -6.40
CA ASP A 99 -15.42 11.23 -5.16
C ASP A 99 -14.19 10.70 -4.44
N LEU A 100 -14.10 9.39 -4.26
CA LEU A 100 -13.05 8.75 -3.48
C LEU A 100 -12.31 7.68 -4.29
N ALA A 101 -11.01 7.55 -4.04
CA ALA A 101 -10.19 6.50 -4.62
C ALA A 101 -9.13 6.00 -3.64
N PHE A 102 -8.90 4.70 -3.64
CA PHE A 102 -7.69 4.12 -3.07
C PHE A 102 -6.48 4.59 -3.87
N THR A 103 -5.40 4.95 -3.19
CA THR A 103 -4.10 5.27 -3.79
C THR A 103 -2.98 4.80 -2.86
N CYS A 104 -1.80 4.56 -3.41
CA CYS A 104 -0.64 4.15 -2.62
C CYS A 104 0.66 4.32 -3.41
N SER A 105 1.79 3.87 -2.87
CA SER A 105 3.09 3.92 -3.57
C SER A 105 3.16 2.98 -4.78
N TRP A 106 2.39 1.88 -4.81
CA TRP A 106 2.49 0.78 -5.78
C TRP A 106 1.27 0.64 -6.72
N ALA A 107 0.10 1.24 -6.42
CA ALA A 107 -1.09 1.23 -7.26
C ALA A 107 -1.73 2.62 -7.33
N PHE A 108 -2.03 3.09 -8.56
CA PHE A 108 -2.47 4.47 -8.82
C PHE A 108 -1.58 5.46 -8.04
N PRO A 109 -0.27 5.55 -8.39
CA PRO A 109 0.79 6.06 -7.51
C PRO A 109 0.50 7.44 -6.93
N TYR A 110 0.46 7.52 -5.60
CA TYR A 110 0.06 8.70 -4.85
C TYR A 110 0.84 9.96 -5.22
N LEU A 111 2.16 9.92 -5.09
CA LEU A 111 3.04 11.07 -5.34
C LEU A 111 2.88 11.64 -6.75
N GLU A 112 2.85 10.75 -7.74
CA GLU A 112 2.74 11.13 -9.14
C GLU A 112 1.38 11.76 -9.44
N ASN A 113 0.29 11.15 -8.95
CA ASN A 113 -1.07 11.60 -9.21
C ASN A 113 -1.42 12.87 -8.41
N ALA A 114 -0.88 13.06 -7.20
CA ALA A 114 -0.99 14.30 -6.45
C ALA A 114 -0.37 15.47 -7.24
N ARG A 115 0.86 15.31 -7.73
CA ARG A 115 1.54 16.33 -8.56
C ARG A 115 0.87 16.60 -9.89
N LYS A 116 0.20 15.60 -10.49
CA LYS A 116 -0.60 15.77 -11.71
C LYS A 116 -1.96 16.43 -11.49
N GLY A 117 -2.35 16.68 -10.22
CA GLY A 117 -3.62 17.29 -9.86
C GLY A 117 -4.82 16.35 -9.99
N ALA A 118 -4.61 15.02 -9.90
CA ALA A 118 -5.69 14.05 -9.88
C ALA A 118 -6.47 14.07 -8.55
N PHE A 119 -5.83 14.52 -7.48
CA PHE A 119 -6.39 14.58 -6.14
C PHE A 119 -6.57 16.02 -5.66
N ARG A 120 -7.55 16.23 -4.81
CA ARG A 120 -7.80 17.49 -4.12
C ARG A 120 -6.82 17.66 -2.97
N GLU A 121 -6.36 18.90 -2.72
CA GLU A 121 -5.68 19.28 -1.48
C GLU A 121 -6.67 19.16 -0.30
N LEU A 122 -6.25 18.53 0.79
CA LEU A 122 -7.12 18.15 1.90
C LEU A 122 -6.96 19.00 3.16
N ASP A 123 -5.94 19.88 3.24
CA ASP A 123 -5.60 20.58 4.48
C ASP A 123 -6.82 21.30 5.10
N ASP A 124 -7.58 22.07 4.32
CA ASP A 124 -8.78 22.78 4.79
C ASP A 124 -9.92 21.82 5.18
N LEU A 125 -10.09 20.71 4.46
CA LEU A 125 -11.10 19.69 4.73
C LEU A 125 -10.77 18.89 5.99
N LEU A 126 -9.49 18.59 6.21
CA LEU A 126 -9.01 17.94 7.43
C LEU A 126 -9.25 18.77 8.67
N ASP A 127 -9.13 20.09 8.56
CA ASP A 127 -9.35 20.99 9.70
C ASP A 127 -10.84 21.17 10.06
N LYS A 128 -11.75 20.93 9.13
CA LYS A 128 -13.20 21.11 9.30
C LYS A 128 -13.94 19.80 9.51
N GLU A 129 -13.97 18.95 8.47
CA GLU A 129 -14.75 17.72 8.42
C GLU A 129 -13.95 16.49 8.86
N GLY A 130 -12.62 16.58 8.85
CA GLY A 130 -11.68 15.49 9.19
C GLY A 130 -10.89 15.70 10.47
N ALA A 131 -11.33 16.57 11.38
CA ALA A 131 -10.55 16.96 12.56
C ALA A 131 -10.18 15.79 13.49
N ASP A 132 -11.04 14.76 13.59
CA ASP A 132 -10.80 13.59 14.44
C ASP A 132 -9.70 12.69 13.89
N LEU A 133 -9.44 12.72 12.56
CA LEU A 133 -8.41 11.90 11.90
C LEU A 133 -7.01 12.14 12.46
N LYS A 134 -6.71 13.39 12.85
CA LYS A 134 -5.40 13.75 13.43
C LYS A 134 -5.15 13.08 14.79
N GLY A 135 -6.22 12.66 15.48
CA GLY A 135 -6.14 11.98 16.76
C GLY A 135 -6.02 10.46 16.66
N VAL A 136 -6.43 9.86 15.54
CA VAL A 136 -6.46 8.39 15.36
C VAL A 136 -5.40 7.86 14.41
N ILE A 137 -4.83 8.72 13.57
CA ILE A 137 -3.78 8.34 12.61
C ILE A 137 -2.43 8.79 13.12
N ASP A 138 -1.43 7.88 13.10
CA ASP A 138 -0.06 8.14 13.54
C ASP A 138 0.53 9.36 12.80
N GLU A 139 1.18 10.25 13.55
CA GLU A 139 1.76 11.49 12.99
C GLU A 139 2.80 11.25 11.89
N ARG A 140 3.51 10.11 11.94
CA ARG A 140 4.50 9.73 10.92
C ARG A 140 3.83 9.37 9.59
N LEU A 141 2.61 8.85 9.62
CA LEU A 141 1.81 8.63 8.41
C LEU A 141 1.46 9.96 7.74
N TRP A 142 1.04 10.96 8.52
CA TRP A 142 0.80 12.31 8.00
C TRP A 142 2.05 12.93 7.39
N LYS A 143 3.19 12.81 8.11
CA LYS A 143 4.48 13.31 7.61
C LYS A 143 4.89 12.63 6.29
N GLY A 144 4.69 11.33 6.19
CA GLY A 144 4.94 10.57 4.96
C GLY A 144 3.94 10.87 3.84
N ALA A 145 2.74 11.36 4.16
CA ALA A 145 1.73 11.74 3.17
C ALA A 145 1.93 13.15 2.57
N GLU A 146 2.74 14.00 3.18
CA GLU A 146 3.02 15.32 2.62
C GLU A 146 3.64 15.25 1.22
N VAL A 147 3.09 16.02 0.30
CA VAL A 147 3.63 16.26 -1.04
C VAL A 147 3.73 17.76 -1.23
N ASP A 148 4.96 18.26 -1.35
CA ASP A 148 5.25 19.68 -1.53
C ASP A 148 4.57 20.58 -0.46
N GLY A 149 4.51 20.06 0.80
CA GLY A 149 3.94 20.73 1.98
C GLY A 149 2.42 20.66 2.11
N LYS A 150 1.75 19.77 1.36
CA LYS A 150 0.30 19.60 1.34
C LYS A 150 -0.10 18.13 1.45
N ILE A 151 -1.31 17.87 1.94
CA ILE A 151 -1.90 16.54 2.03
C ILE A 151 -2.92 16.36 0.91
N TYR A 152 -2.83 15.24 0.16
CA TYR A 152 -3.73 14.90 -0.95
C TYR A 152 -4.47 13.57 -0.75
N ALA A 153 -4.14 12.81 0.28
CA ALA A 153 -4.87 11.61 0.66
C ALA A 153 -4.73 11.37 2.17
N VAL A 154 -5.73 10.71 2.75
CA VAL A 154 -5.73 10.28 4.15
C VAL A 154 -5.07 8.91 4.21
N PRO A 155 -3.97 8.72 4.98
CA PRO A 155 -3.36 7.42 5.18
C PRO A 155 -4.28 6.48 5.96
N ASN A 156 -4.24 5.20 5.63
CA ASN A 156 -4.93 4.19 6.43
C ASN A 156 -4.07 3.81 7.63
N GLN A 157 -4.65 3.87 8.83
CA GLN A 157 -3.99 3.43 10.06
C GLN A 157 -3.87 1.91 10.08
N LYS A 158 -2.64 1.40 10.07
CA LYS A 158 -2.28 -0.02 10.05
C LYS A 158 -0.83 -0.21 10.51
N GLU A 159 -0.17 -1.35 10.24
CA GLU A 159 1.30 -1.40 10.35
C GLU A 159 1.93 -0.34 9.42
N ILE A 160 2.83 0.46 9.98
CA ILE A 160 3.43 1.61 9.27
C ILE A 160 4.92 1.44 8.99
N ALA A 161 5.53 0.39 9.52
CA ALA A 161 6.94 0.11 9.32
C ALA A 161 7.15 -1.08 8.38
N GLY A 162 8.22 -1.04 7.60
CA GLY A 162 8.73 -2.22 6.91
C GLY A 162 9.49 -3.11 7.88
N ALA A 163 9.16 -4.39 7.90
CA ALA A 163 9.82 -5.39 8.75
C ALA A 163 10.25 -6.61 7.93
N PRO A 164 11.40 -6.52 7.23
CA PRO A 164 11.95 -7.67 6.52
C PRO A 164 12.43 -8.72 7.52
N MET A 165 12.03 -9.98 7.27
CA MET A 165 12.21 -11.08 8.20
C MET A 165 12.78 -12.30 7.49
N TRP A 166 13.63 -13.05 8.21
CA TRP A 166 13.85 -14.45 7.95
C TRP A 166 12.67 -15.25 8.49
N VAL A 167 12.14 -16.16 7.70
CA VAL A 167 11.04 -17.05 8.08
C VAL A 167 11.54 -18.47 8.03
N PHE A 168 11.48 -19.18 9.15
CA PHE A 168 12.01 -20.52 9.33
C PHE A 168 10.90 -21.55 9.54
N ASP A 169 11.10 -22.76 9.04
CA ASP A 169 10.30 -23.92 9.41
C ASP A 169 10.52 -24.26 10.89
N LYS A 170 9.48 -24.16 11.71
CA LYS A 170 9.54 -24.31 13.16
C LYS A 170 10.00 -25.71 13.58
N GLU A 171 9.53 -26.75 12.90
CA GLU A 171 9.91 -28.16 13.21
C GLU A 171 11.41 -28.37 13.07
N LEU A 172 12.02 -27.78 12.03
CA LEU A 172 13.46 -27.87 11.81
C LEU A 172 14.26 -27.01 12.77
N VAL A 173 13.71 -25.83 13.15
CA VAL A 173 14.32 -24.99 14.19
C VAL A 173 14.40 -25.74 15.50
N GLU A 174 13.32 -26.38 15.94
CA GLU A 174 13.27 -27.17 17.17
C GLU A 174 14.14 -28.43 17.08
N LYS A 175 14.13 -29.12 15.95
CA LYS A 175 14.90 -30.34 15.72
C LYS A 175 16.41 -30.15 15.81
N TYR A 176 16.90 -28.99 15.39
CA TYR A 176 18.33 -28.69 15.32
C TYR A 176 18.78 -27.63 16.32
N ASP A 177 17.93 -27.22 17.26
CA ASP A 177 18.18 -26.17 18.26
C ASP A 177 18.71 -24.87 17.62
N VAL A 178 18.08 -24.43 16.50
CA VAL A 178 18.50 -23.22 15.76
C VAL A 178 18.20 -21.96 16.59
N PRO A 179 19.19 -21.13 16.93
CA PRO A 179 18.97 -19.88 17.65
C PRO A 179 18.43 -18.79 16.71
N TYR A 180 17.27 -19.04 16.10
CA TYR A 180 16.72 -18.23 15.01
C TYR A 180 16.56 -16.76 15.39
N GLN A 181 16.31 -16.45 16.67
CA GLN A 181 16.14 -15.10 17.17
C GLN A 181 17.43 -14.26 17.11
N ASP A 182 18.60 -14.93 17.04
CA ASP A 182 19.90 -14.28 16.97
C ASP A 182 20.43 -14.23 15.51
N ILE A 183 19.63 -14.70 14.53
CA ILE A 183 20.00 -14.72 13.10
C ILE A 183 19.44 -13.48 12.42
N HIS A 184 20.32 -12.54 12.06
CA HIS A 184 19.92 -11.27 11.45
C HIS A 184 20.58 -11.00 10.09
N SER A 185 21.69 -11.68 9.77
CA SER A 185 22.44 -11.49 8.52
C SER A 185 22.43 -12.73 7.65
N VAL A 186 22.83 -12.57 6.39
CA VAL A 186 23.04 -13.71 5.48
C VAL A 186 24.16 -14.62 6.00
N GLU A 187 25.18 -14.04 6.60
CA GLU A 187 26.34 -14.75 7.16
C GLU A 187 25.97 -15.69 8.31
N ASP A 188 25.02 -15.31 9.16
CA ASP A 188 24.56 -16.10 10.30
C ASP A 188 23.85 -17.39 9.88
N LEU A 189 23.36 -17.46 8.66
CA LEU A 189 22.60 -18.58 8.13
C LEU A 189 23.45 -19.82 7.83
N GLU A 190 24.74 -19.66 7.50
CA GLU A 190 25.56 -20.73 6.89
C GLU A 190 25.59 -22.05 7.66
N PRO A 191 25.82 -22.08 9.01
CA PRO A 191 25.90 -23.33 9.76
C PRO A 191 24.61 -24.14 9.64
N TRP A 192 23.46 -23.45 9.61
CA TRP A 192 22.14 -24.07 9.57
C TRP A 192 21.78 -24.53 8.17
N LEU A 193 22.08 -23.75 7.14
CA LEU A 193 21.90 -24.16 5.75
C LEU A 193 22.70 -25.42 5.41
N GLN A 194 23.93 -25.54 5.95
CA GLN A 194 24.75 -26.73 5.81
C GLN A 194 24.09 -27.96 6.45
N ILE A 195 23.64 -27.83 7.70
CA ILE A 195 22.97 -28.91 8.42
C ILE A 195 21.74 -29.42 7.68
N ILE A 196 20.90 -28.48 7.20
CA ILE A 196 19.69 -28.82 6.45
C ILE A 196 20.04 -29.50 5.13
N LYS A 197 21.02 -28.98 4.39
CA LYS A 197 21.48 -29.59 3.14
C LYS A 197 21.94 -31.04 3.31
N GLU A 198 22.64 -31.32 4.39
CA GLU A 198 23.20 -32.65 4.66
C GLU A 198 22.16 -33.64 5.22
N LYS A 199 21.22 -33.17 6.06
CA LYS A 199 20.34 -34.04 6.83
C LYS A 199 18.88 -34.07 6.37
N GLU A 200 18.44 -33.08 5.60
CA GLU A 200 17.06 -32.94 5.12
C GLU A 200 17.00 -32.84 3.60
N PRO A 201 17.26 -33.93 2.86
CA PRO A 201 17.38 -33.90 1.41
C PRO A 201 16.09 -33.50 0.68
N ASP A 202 14.94 -33.58 1.36
CA ASP A 202 13.65 -33.18 0.80
C ASP A 202 13.35 -31.67 0.98
N PHE A 203 14.20 -30.95 1.70
CA PHE A 203 14.04 -29.53 1.97
C PHE A 203 15.04 -28.70 1.15
N VAL A 204 14.58 -27.55 0.66
CA VAL A 204 15.46 -26.50 0.16
C VAL A 204 15.96 -25.71 1.37
N PRO A 205 17.28 -25.64 1.62
CA PRO A 205 17.80 -24.91 2.78
C PRO A 205 17.40 -23.42 2.79
N PHE A 206 17.63 -22.70 1.69
CA PHE A 206 17.19 -21.32 1.49
C PHE A 206 16.42 -21.22 0.17
N TYR A 207 15.11 -21.08 0.27
CA TYR A 207 14.23 -20.94 -0.89
C TYR A 207 14.02 -19.47 -1.22
N THR A 208 14.35 -19.05 -2.42
CA THR A 208 14.19 -17.68 -2.91
C THR A 208 13.80 -17.66 -4.39
N GLN A 209 13.24 -16.56 -4.83
CA GLN A 209 13.01 -16.21 -6.23
C GLN A 209 13.83 -14.98 -6.66
N GLY A 210 14.84 -14.62 -5.85
CA GLY A 210 15.69 -13.46 -6.09
C GLY A 210 15.13 -12.18 -5.49
N ASP A 211 14.35 -12.30 -4.40
CA ASP A 211 13.89 -11.14 -3.63
C ASP A 211 15.09 -10.41 -3.00
N SER A 212 15.01 -9.09 -2.99
CA SER A 212 16.06 -8.28 -2.39
C SER A 212 16.15 -8.53 -0.89
N ILE A 213 17.37 -8.71 -0.40
CA ILE A 213 17.68 -8.74 1.03
C ILE A 213 18.07 -7.33 1.43
N PRO A 214 17.41 -6.71 2.41
CA PRO A 214 17.66 -5.32 2.76
C PRO A 214 18.98 -5.13 3.50
N LEU A 215 19.57 -3.96 3.32
CA LEU A 215 20.55 -3.36 4.19
C LEU A 215 19.88 -2.35 5.12
N GLU A 216 20.59 -1.82 6.13
CA GLU A 216 20.12 -0.65 6.90
C GLU A 216 20.20 0.63 6.06
N PHE A 217 19.43 0.65 4.96
CA PHE A 217 19.47 1.62 3.89
C PHE A 217 18.05 2.07 3.51
N ASP A 218 17.80 3.37 3.49
CA ASP A 218 16.53 3.93 3.01
C ASP A 218 16.61 4.18 1.51
N GLU A 219 15.93 3.35 0.76
CA GLU A 219 15.86 3.43 -0.69
C GLU A 219 14.89 4.55 -1.11
N ILE A 220 15.43 5.65 -1.63
CA ILE A 220 14.63 6.76 -2.18
C ILE A 220 14.08 6.37 -3.56
N MET A 221 14.95 5.88 -4.41
CA MET A 221 14.66 5.33 -5.73
C MET A 221 15.78 4.37 -6.12
N LYS A 222 15.46 3.11 -6.29
CA LYS A 222 16.46 2.07 -6.55
C LYS A 222 17.36 2.38 -7.75
N PRO A 223 18.69 2.26 -7.61
CA PRO A 223 19.43 1.77 -6.44
C PRO A 223 19.94 2.87 -5.52
N LEU A 224 19.38 4.08 -5.58
CA LEU A 224 19.81 5.26 -4.84
C LEU A 224 19.05 5.44 -3.52
N GLY A 225 19.76 5.79 -2.48
CA GLY A 225 19.23 6.07 -1.15
C GLY A 225 20.33 6.49 -0.18
N ILE A 226 20.03 6.41 1.11
CA ILE A 226 20.96 6.76 2.20
C ILE A 226 21.03 5.64 3.22
N PHE A 227 22.15 5.48 3.91
CA PHE A 227 22.19 4.66 5.12
C PHE A 227 21.48 5.36 6.27
N TYR A 228 20.68 4.61 7.06
CA TYR A 228 19.94 5.18 8.20
C TYR A 228 20.84 5.83 9.28
N ASN A 229 22.09 5.40 9.38
CA ASN A 229 23.09 5.90 10.33
C ASN A 229 24.01 6.99 9.73
N ASP A 230 23.73 7.48 8.51
CA ASP A 230 24.48 8.56 7.87
C ASP A 230 23.89 9.93 8.20
N ASP A 231 24.45 10.62 9.19
CA ASP A 231 24.03 11.97 9.59
C ASP A 231 24.23 13.03 8.48
N THR A 232 25.08 12.71 7.48
CA THR A 232 25.32 13.62 6.34
C THR A 232 24.19 13.56 5.33
N LEU A 233 23.43 12.46 5.28
CA LEU A 233 22.39 12.15 4.30
C LEU A 233 22.95 12.12 2.88
N THR A 234 24.08 11.44 2.70
CA THR A 234 24.72 11.31 1.40
C THR A 234 24.04 10.24 0.56
N VAL A 235 23.53 10.62 -0.61
CA VAL A 235 22.93 9.68 -1.56
C VAL A 235 23.98 8.76 -2.14
N GLN A 236 23.76 7.45 -2.03
CA GLN A 236 24.67 6.41 -2.49
C GLN A 236 23.97 5.42 -3.41
N ASN A 237 24.75 4.77 -4.27
CA ASN A 237 24.31 3.60 -5.04
C ASN A 237 24.56 2.36 -4.17
N MET A 238 23.50 1.67 -3.77
CA MET A 238 23.59 0.50 -2.89
C MET A 238 24.46 -0.63 -3.49
N PHE A 239 24.50 -0.79 -4.81
CA PHE A 239 25.30 -1.83 -5.48
C PHE A 239 26.82 -1.51 -5.55
N GLU A 240 27.24 -0.35 -5.09
CA GLU A 240 28.66 0.01 -4.95
C GLU A 240 29.16 -0.14 -3.51
N THR A 241 28.28 -0.37 -2.53
CA THR A 241 28.65 -0.49 -1.12
C THR A 241 29.38 -1.79 -0.81
N GLU A 242 30.24 -1.78 0.21
CA GLU A 242 30.96 -2.99 0.61
C GLU A 242 30.03 -4.04 1.24
N GLU A 243 28.99 -3.60 1.94
CA GLU A 243 27.95 -4.46 2.51
C GLU A 243 27.21 -5.25 1.41
N MET A 244 26.84 -4.58 0.33
CA MET A 244 26.17 -5.24 -0.81
C MET A 244 27.11 -6.22 -1.51
N LYS A 245 28.38 -5.84 -1.71
CA LYS A 245 29.39 -6.75 -2.32
C LYS A 245 29.60 -8.01 -1.49
N ALA A 246 29.72 -7.85 -0.16
CA ALA A 246 29.86 -8.98 0.76
C ALA A 246 28.64 -9.91 0.72
N MET A 247 27.43 -9.34 0.79
CA MET A 247 26.16 -10.09 0.70
C MET A 247 26.08 -10.88 -0.60
N MET A 248 26.36 -10.23 -1.76
CA MET A 248 26.29 -10.92 -3.06
C MET A 248 27.32 -12.04 -3.19
N ALA A 249 28.53 -11.85 -2.62
CA ALA A 249 29.55 -12.90 -2.56
C ALA A 249 29.07 -14.10 -1.72
N LYS A 250 28.42 -13.85 -0.59
CA LYS A 250 27.87 -14.91 0.28
C LYS A 250 26.70 -15.65 -0.38
N LEU A 251 25.80 -14.94 -1.05
CA LEU A 251 24.71 -15.56 -1.81
C LEU A 251 25.25 -16.44 -2.96
N ARG A 252 26.33 -16.02 -3.64
CA ARG A 252 27.01 -16.83 -4.65
C ARG A 252 27.54 -18.11 -4.05
N GLU A 253 28.23 -18.03 -2.91
CA GLU A 253 28.72 -19.20 -2.18
C GLU A 253 27.59 -20.18 -1.84
N TYR A 254 26.45 -19.67 -1.37
CA TYR A 254 25.27 -20.48 -1.04
C TYR A 254 24.66 -21.14 -2.27
N TYR A 255 24.60 -20.43 -3.39
CA TYR A 255 24.14 -21.00 -4.65
C TYR A 255 25.06 -22.15 -5.12
N GLU A 256 26.38 -21.97 -5.08
CA GLU A 256 27.38 -22.98 -5.49
C GLU A 256 27.37 -24.21 -4.56
N LYS A 257 27.15 -24.02 -3.26
CA LYS A 257 26.96 -25.10 -2.29
C LYS A 257 25.61 -25.80 -2.42
N GLY A 258 24.71 -25.27 -3.26
CA GLY A 258 23.36 -25.80 -3.45
C GLY A 258 22.46 -25.59 -2.25
N TYR A 259 22.72 -24.57 -1.42
CA TYR A 259 21.82 -24.16 -0.35
C TYR A 259 20.63 -23.39 -0.90
N ILE A 260 20.81 -22.61 -1.95
CA ILE A 260 19.75 -21.91 -2.69
C ILE A 260 19.22 -22.83 -3.80
N ASN A 261 17.91 -22.81 -4.03
CA ASN A 261 17.28 -23.53 -5.14
C ASN A 261 17.87 -23.09 -6.48
N GLN A 262 18.22 -24.06 -7.31
CA GLN A 262 18.98 -23.83 -8.56
C GLN A 262 18.17 -23.09 -9.64
N ASP A 263 16.86 -23.10 -9.54
CA ASP A 263 15.92 -22.41 -10.43
C ASP A 263 15.52 -21.01 -9.92
N ALA A 264 16.12 -20.53 -8.82
CA ALA A 264 15.75 -19.31 -8.11
C ALA A 264 15.61 -18.07 -9.02
N ALA A 265 16.47 -17.93 -10.03
CA ALA A 265 16.44 -16.79 -10.94
C ALA A 265 15.27 -16.80 -11.93
N VAL A 266 14.57 -17.93 -12.10
CA VAL A 266 13.51 -18.11 -13.11
C VAL A 266 12.18 -18.62 -12.54
N ASN A 267 12.14 -19.10 -11.29
CA ASN A 267 10.93 -19.61 -10.68
C ASN A 267 10.01 -18.50 -10.17
N ASN A 268 8.79 -18.90 -9.80
CA ASN A 268 7.91 -18.13 -8.93
C ASN A 268 7.77 -18.89 -7.61
N MET A 269 7.50 -18.18 -6.50
CA MET A 269 7.30 -18.77 -5.18
C MET A 269 6.20 -19.84 -5.24
N GLN A 270 6.50 -21.06 -4.76
CA GLN A 270 5.58 -22.20 -4.75
C GLN A 270 5.42 -22.68 -3.31
N ASN A 271 4.20 -22.74 -2.83
CA ASN A 271 3.91 -23.14 -1.43
C ASN A 271 4.17 -24.63 -1.20
N GLU A 272 4.09 -25.46 -2.23
CA GLU A 272 4.32 -26.91 -2.16
C GLU A 272 5.78 -27.29 -1.91
N VAL A 273 6.73 -26.37 -2.18
CA VAL A 273 8.16 -26.63 -1.98
C VAL A 273 8.48 -26.59 -0.50
N LYS A 274 8.93 -27.73 0.04
CA LYS A 274 9.44 -27.82 1.40
C LYS A 274 10.71 -27.00 1.52
N ARG A 275 10.73 -26.06 2.45
CA ARG A 275 11.84 -25.12 2.67
C ARG A 275 12.13 -24.97 4.15
N PHE A 276 13.38 -24.78 4.49
CA PHE A 276 13.77 -24.44 5.85
C PHE A 276 13.66 -22.93 6.09
N LEU A 277 14.11 -22.13 5.12
CA LEU A 277 14.22 -20.68 5.23
C LEU A 277 13.76 -19.98 3.96
N TRP A 278 13.14 -18.80 4.12
CA TRP A 278 12.96 -17.78 3.07
C TRP A 278 12.89 -16.38 3.68
N LYS A 279 12.98 -15.34 2.84
CA LYS A 279 12.77 -13.93 3.23
C LYS A 279 11.32 -13.54 2.98
N ALA A 280 10.72 -12.81 3.92
CA ALA A 280 9.43 -12.14 3.73
C ALA A 280 9.45 -10.75 4.37
N ASP A 281 8.45 -9.94 4.05
CA ASP A 281 8.16 -8.70 4.78
C ASP A 281 6.91 -8.97 5.63
N GLY A 282 7.01 -8.70 6.92
CA GLY A 282 6.00 -9.09 7.89
C GLY A 282 5.59 -7.98 8.84
N GLN A 283 4.62 -8.34 9.66
CA GLN A 283 4.06 -7.57 10.76
C GLN A 283 3.77 -8.54 11.90
N PRO A 284 3.35 -8.09 13.09
CA PRO A 284 2.97 -9.00 14.17
C PRO A 284 1.99 -10.08 13.71
N TYR A 285 2.26 -11.34 14.10
CA TYR A 285 1.45 -12.52 13.78
C TYR A 285 1.39 -12.93 12.29
N ALA A 286 2.29 -12.42 11.45
CA ALA A 286 2.37 -12.84 10.05
C ALA A 286 2.65 -14.35 9.88
N GLU A 287 3.31 -14.96 10.87
CA GLU A 287 3.62 -16.39 10.93
C GLU A 287 2.37 -17.27 10.81
N SER A 288 1.24 -16.84 11.37
CA SER A 288 -0.03 -17.57 11.29
C SER A 288 -0.49 -17.73 9.83
N GLY A 289 -0.50 -16.64 9.06
CA GLY A 289 -0.89 -16.67 7.65
C GLY A 289 0.07 -17.45 6.77
N TRP A 290 1.38 -17.28 6.99
CA TRP A 290 2.40 -18.02 6.24
C TRP A 290 2.37 -19.51 6.57
N GLY A 291 2.22 -19.86 7.84
CA GLY A 291 2.11 -21.24 8.28
C GLY A 291 0.90 -21.94 7.69
N GLN A 292 -0.26 -21.27 7.67
CA GLN A 292 -1.48 -21.78 7.04
C GLN A 292 -1.26 -22.02 5.53
N SER A 293 -0.64 -21.08 4.84
CA SER A 293 -0.38 -21.20 3.39
C SER A 293 0.56 -22.35 3.04
N LEU A 294 1.51 -22.67 3.93
CA LEU A 294 2.48 -23.76 3.75
C LEU A 294 2.00 -25.10 4.34
N GLY A 295 0.95 -25.10 5.17
CA GLY A 295 0.55 -26.25 5.95
C GLY A 295 1.59 -26.67 7.00
N ARG A 296 2.42 -25.75 7.48
CA ARG A 296 3.51 -25.96 8.44
C ARG A 296 3.66 -24.74 9.34
N GLU A 297 3.96 -24.94 10.62
CA GLU A 297 4.26 -23.83 11.52
C GLU A 297 5.61 -23.19 11.19
N VAL A 298 5.69 -21.87 11.34
CA VAL A 298 6.89 -21.09 11.07
C VAL A 298 7.20 -20.15 12.24
N VAL A 299 8.46 -19.75 12.34
CA VAL A 299 8.96 -18.74 13.29
C VAL A 299 9.80 -17.72 12.52
N THR A 300 9.96 -16.52 13.06
CA THR A 300 10.62 -15.42 12.37
C THR A 300 11.70 -14.75 13.20
N SER A 301 12.66 -14.13 12.51
CA SER A 301 13.56 -13.13 13.07
C SER A 301 13.70 -11.96 12.10
N SER A 302 13.84 -10.74 12.63
CA SER A 302 14.05 -9.56 11.80
C SER A 302 15.46 -9.54 11.18
N ILE A 303 15.55 -9.19 9.90
CA ILE A 303 16.83 -9.02 9.20
C ILE A 303 17.46 -7.67 9.61
N ILE A 304 16.67 -6.61 9.58
CA ILE A 304 17.03 -5.29 10.09
C ILE A 304 15.91 -4.78 11.01
N PRO A 305 16.16 -3.78 11.86
CA PRO A 305 15.11 -3.14 12.61
C PRO A 305 13.98 -2.63 11.70
N ALA A 306 12.76 -2.61 12.23
CA ALA A 306 11.63 -2.03 11.50
C ALA A 306 11.81 -0.50 11.37
N TYR A 307 11.62 0.02 10.16
CA TYR A 307 11.71 1.45 9.87
C TYR A 307 10.42 1.99 9.25
N VAL A 308 10.00 3.16 9.73
CA VAL A 308 8.98 3.99 9.10
C VAL A 308 9.66 4.85 8.03
N THR A 309 9.32 4.61 6.77
CA THR A 309 9.91 5.30 5.61
C THR A 309 8.84 6.01 4.79
N ASN A 310 9.25 6.83 3.83
CA ASN A 310 8.32 7.43 2.87
C ASN A 310 7.50 6.38 2.11
N ASN A 311 8.09 5.25 1.81
CA ASN A 311 7.42 4.18 1.07
C ASN A 311 6.42 3.42 1.96
N SER A 312 6.79 3.11 3.20
CA SER A 312 5.93 2.39 4.14
C SER A 312 4.72 3.21 4.58
N THR A 313 4.86 4.52 4.72
CA THR A 313 3.76 5.44 5.11
C THR A 313 2.74 5.70 4.01
N THR A 314 3.07 5.41 2.75
CA THR A 314 2.17 5.58 1.60
C THR A 314 1.68 4.24 1.02
N GLY A 315 1.71 3.17 1.83
CA GLY A 315 1.32 1.82 1.40
C GLY A 315 -0.18 1.62 1.16
N ALA A 316 -1.05 2.41 1.80
CA ALA A 316 -2.50 2.41 1.61
C ALA A 316 -3.09 3.75 2.05
N MET A 317 -3.85 4.40 1.19
CA MET A 317 -4.41 5.73 1.41
C MET A 317 -5.76 5.88 0.70
N THR A 318 -6.57 6.83 1.16
CA THR A 318 -7.81 7.23 0.48
C THR A 318 -7.73 8.70 0.07
N ALA A 319 -7.82 8.97 -1.23
CA ALA A 319 -7.80 10.31 -1.80
C ALA A 319 -9.20 10.79 -2.18
N ILE A 320 -9.42 12.10 -2.15
CA ILE A 320 -10.58 12.75 -2.75
C ILE A 320 -10.18 13.21 -4.16
N SER A 321 -11.02 12.86 -5.13
CA SER A 321 -10.80 13.27 -6.53
C SER A 321 -10.82 14.79 -6.69
N SER A 322 -9.96 15.33 -7.56
CA SER A 322 -10.06 16.75 -7.94
C SER A 322 -11.36 17.07 -8.71
N THR A 323 -12.02 16.06 -9.28
CA THR A 323 -13.30 16.20 -10.00
C THR A 323 -14.53 16.07 -9.10
N SER A 324 -14.36 15.66 -7.82
CA SER A 324 -15.47 15.55 -6.87
C SER A 324 -16.20 16.87 -6.68
N LYS A 325 -17.53 16.82 -6.74
CA LYS A 325 -18.42 17.94 -6.44
C LYS A 325 -18.88 17.98 -5.00
N ASN A 326 -18.57 16.94 -4.22
CA ASN A 326 -19.01 16.75 -2.85
C ASN A 326 -17.83 16.48 -1.90
N PRO A 327 -16.73 17.29 -1.96
CA PRO A 327 -15.51 16.97 -1.22
C PRO A 327 -15.69 17.02 0.30
N GLU A 328 -16.59 17.87 0.81
CA GLU A 328 -16.91 17.92 2.23
C GLU A 328 -17.58 16.61 2.69
N LYS A 329 -18.56 16.11 1.94
CA LYS A 329 -19.21 14.82 2.23
C LYS A 329 -18.27 13.63 2.06
N ALA A 330 -17.36 13.71 1.10
CA ALA A 330 -16.31 12.70 0.94
C ALA A 330 -15.38 12.68 2.15
N MET A 331 -14.99 13.83 2.70
CA MET A 331 -14.18 13.91 3.91
C MET A 331 -14.94 13.44 5.16
N GLU A 332 -16.23 13.80 5.31
CA GLU A 332 -17.07 13.25 6.38
C GLU A 332 -17.12 11.71 6.34
N LEU A 333 -17.23 11.11 5.14
CA LEU A 333 -17.21 9.66 4.99
C LEU A 333 -15.82 9.07 5.37
N ILE A 334 -14.72 9.68 4.92
CA ILE A 334 -13.36 9.26 5.32
C ILE A 334 -13.22 9.35 6.85
N ASN A 335 -13.65 10.44 7.46
CA ASN A 335 -13.62 10.62 8.91
C ASN A 335 -14.38 9.49 9.61
N LEU A 336 -15.61 9.23 9.19
CA LEU A 336 -16.46 8.18 9.76
C LEU A 336 -15.85 6.78 9.60
N VAL A 337 -15.26 6.45 8.45
CA VAL A 337 -14.61 5.16 8.21
C VAL A 337 -13.40 4.94 9.13
N ASN A 338 -12.75 6.01 9.59
CA ASN A 338 -11.59 5.92 10.47
C ASN A 338 -11.91 6.04 11.97
N THR A 339 -13.15 6.44 12.35
CA THR A 339 -13.52 6.74 13.74
C THR A 339 -14.77 6.02 14.23
N ASP A 340 -15.53 5.37 13.35
CA ASP A 340 -16.73 4.61 13.69
C ASP A 340 -16.52 3.12 13.49
N THR A 341 -16.30 2.41 14.60
CA THR A 341 -16.06 0.96 14.64
C THR A 341 -17.17 0.15 13.96
N THR A 342 -18.43 0.60 14.03
CA THR A 342 -19.56 -0.10 13.41
C THR A 342 -19.44 -0.06 11.88
N LEU A 343 -19.28 1.12 11.31
CA LEU A 343 -19.11 1.28 9.86
C LEU A 343 -17.86 0.54 9.36
N ARG A 344 -16.75 0.68 10.11
CA ARG A 344 -15.49 0.04 9.73
C ARG A 344 -15.59 -1.48 9.69
N ASN A 345 -16.27 -2.10 10.66
CA ASN A 345 -16.51 -3.54 10.68
C ASN A 345 -17.51 -3.99 9.61
N MET A 346 -18.56 -3.20 9.30
CA MET A 346 -19.46 -3.50 8.18
C MET A 346 -18.70 -3.51 6.84
N LEU A 347 -17.83 -2.55 6.60
CA LEU A 347 -17.00 -2.49 5.39
C LEU A 347 -16.01 -3.66 5.29
N MET A 348 -15.50 -4.17 6.42
CA MET A 348 -14.51 -5.25 6.42
C MET A 348 -15.12 -6.65 6.47
N PHE A 349 -16.14 -6.84 7.31
CA PHE A 349 -16.68 -8.17 7.60
C PHE A 349 -18.11 -8.37 7.12
N GLY A 350 -18.78 -7.30 6.65
CA GLY A 350 -20.16 -7.34 6.22
C GLY A 350 -21.14 -7.34 7.40
N ILE A 351 -22.15 -8.20 7.34
CA ILE A 351 -23.33 -8.20 8.19
C ILE A 351 -23.24 -9.29 9.25
N GLU A 352 -23.35 -8.91 10.53
CA GLU A 352 -23.43 -9.87 11.66
C GLU A 352 -24.59 -10.86 11.47
N GLY A 353 -24.34 -12.13 11.81
CA GLY A 353 -25.29 -13.23 11.63
C GLY A 353 -25.47 -13.70 10.19
N THR A 354 -24.82 -13.01 9.21
CA THR A 354 -24.83 -13.42 7.79
C THR A 354 -23.42 -13.78 7.32
N HIS A 355 -22.44 -12.91 7.54
CA HIS A 355 -21.07 -13.06 7.06
C HIS A 355 -20.11 -13.42 8.18
N TYR A 356 -20.45 -13.09 9.41
CA TYR A 356 -19.69 -13.42 10.60
C TYR A 356 -20.58 -13.58 11.85
N GLU A 357 -20.05 -14.22 12.87
CA GLU A 357 -20.63 -14.34 14.20
C GLU A 357 -19.66 -13.80 15.24
N LYS A 358 -20.15 -13.06 16.23
CA LYS A 358 -19.33 -12.61 17.37
C LYS A 358 -19.02 -13.81 18.30
N VAL A 359 -17.74 -13.93 18.64
CA VAL A 359 -17.23 -14.92 19.62
C VAL A 359 -17.00 -14.25 20.97
N SER A 360 -16.58 -13.00 20.98
CA SER A 360 -16.43 -12.13 22.15
C SER A 360 -16.66 -10.66 21.76
N ASP A 361 -16.38 -9.74 22.65
CA ASP A 361 -16.57 -8.31 22.39
C ASP A 361 -15.72 -7.80 21.21
N ASN A 362 -14.49 -8.34 21.04
CA ASN A 362 -13.57 -7.93 19.99
C ASN A 362 -13.20 -9.05 18.99
N GLN A 363 -13.70 -10.28 19.17
CA GLN A 363 -13.40 -11.39 18.26
C GLN A 363 -14.63 -11.90 17.53
N ILE A 364 -14.41 -12.25 16.26
CA ILE A 364 -15.42 -12.81 15.37
C ILE A 364 -14.93 -14.09 14.71
N LYS A 365 -15.89 -14.90 14.31
CA LYS A 365 -15.68 -16.07 13.45
C LYS A 365 -16.34 -15.85 12.11
N ARG A 366 -15.66 -16.16 11.01
CA ARG A 366 -16.22 -16.13 9.66
C ARG A 366 -15.71 -17.30 8.81
N ASP A 367 -16.44 -17.60 7.75
CA ASP A 367 -15.95 -18.50 6.69
C ASP A 367 -14.95 -17.72 5.80
N PRO A 368 -13.68 -18.15 5.70
CA PRO A 368 -12.71 -17.49 4.83
C PRO A 368 -13.05 -17.59 3.33
N ASN A 369 -13.92 -18.55 2.95
CA ASN A 369 -14.44 -18.71 1.58
C ASN A 369 -15.87 -18.18 1.43
N GLY A 370 -16.33 -17.38 2.39
CA GLY A 370 -17.67 -16.80 2.38
C GLY A 370 -17.90 -15.81 1.25
N PRO A 371 -19.16 -15.38 1.02
CA PRO A 371 -19.53 -14.54 -0.11
C PRO A 371 -19.07 -13.09 -0.03
N TYR A 372 -18.47 -12.68 1.11
CA TYR A 372 -17.93 -11.35 1.35
C TYR A 372 -16.56 -11.43 2.04
N ASN A 373 -15.50 -11.16 1.30
CA ASN A 373 -14.11 -11.18 1.79
C ASN A 373 -13.28 -10.12 1.07
N VAL A 374 -13.40 -8.88 1.53
CA VAL A 374 -12.73 -7.73 0.92
C VAL A 374 -11.31 -7.52 1.46
N THR A 375 -10.54 -6.68 0.77
CA THR A 375 -9.19 -6.26 1.15
C THR A 375 -9.26 -5.30 2.34
N SER A 376 -9.06 -5.80 3.55
CA SER A 376 -9.30 -5.09 4.80
C SER A 376 -8.46 -3.82 5.01
N TRP A 377 -7.18 -3.85 4.61
CA TRP A 377 -6.25 -2.73 4.73
C TRP A 377 -6.51 -1.59 3.72
N GLY A 378 -7.40 -1.81 2.76
CA GLY A 378 -7.81 -0.81 1.77
C GLY A 378 -8.77 0.26 2.30
N TYR A 379 -9.31 0.09 3.50
CA TYR A 379 -10.35 0.97 4.07
C TYR A 379 -9.91 1.53 5.44
N GLY A 380 -9.50 2.76 5.52
CA GLY A 380 -9.30 3.51 6.77
C GLY A 380 -8.56 2.79 7.91
N ASN A 381 -8.97 3.02 9.16
CA ASN A 381 -8.32 2.51 10.35
C ASN A 381 -8.54 1.00 10.54
N LEU A 382 -7.48 0.21 10.40
CA LEU A 382 -7.53 -1.25 10.58
C LEU A 382 -7.67 -1.64 12.06
N PHE A 383 -7.17 -0.83 13.00
CA PHE A 383 -7.19 -1.13 14.43
C PHE A 383 -8.58 -1.01 15.05
N ASP A 384 -9.52 -0.33 14.37
CA ASP A 384 -10.94 -0.27 14.76
C ASP A 384 -11.74 -1.52 14.33
N THR A 385 -11.09 -2.57 13.86
CA THR A 385 -11.77 -3.78 13.40
C THR A 385 -11.74 -4.89 14.43
N TYR A 386 -12.72 -5.79 14.36
CA TYR A 386 -12.68 -7.04 15.10
C TYR A 386 -11.48 -7.90 14.72
N VAL A 387 -11.04 -8.74 15.60
CA VAL A 387 -10.01 -9.76 15.38
C VAL A 387 -10.68 -11.08 15.03
N LEU A 388 -10.11 -11.87 14.12
CA LEU A 388 -10.61 -13.22 13.85
C LEU A 388 -10.33 -14.15 15.03
N ASP A 389 -11.20 -15.14 15.29
CA ASP A 389 -11.02 -16.14 16.34
C ASP A 389 -9.79 -17.04 16.12
N THR A 390 -9.23 -17.01 14.93
CA THR A 390 -7.96 -17.68 14.55
C THR A 390 -6.72 -16.87 14.88
N ASP A 391 -6.88 -15.58 15.16
CA ASP A 391 -5.79 -14.66 15.52
C ASP A 391 -5.77 -14.42 17.05
N PRO A 392 -4.62 -14.07 17.63
CA PRO A 392 -4.54 -13.62 19.00
C PRO A 392 -5.46 -12.41 19.27
N ALA A 393 -6.15 -12.40 20.42
CA ALA A 393 -7.11 -11.36 20.74
C ALA A 393 -6.48 -9.96 20.92
N ASP A 394 -5.18 -9.90 21.21
CA ASP A 394 -4.34 -8.70 21.38
C ASP A 394 -3.65 -8.27 20.07
N LYS A 395 -4.18 -8.70 18.92
CA LYS A 395 -3.55 -8.45 17.62
C LYS A 395 -3.29 -6.97 17.38
N TRP A 396 -4.26 -6.12 17.63
CA TRP A 396 -4.12 -4.70 17.34
C TRP A 396 -3.20 -3.99 18.34
N GLU A 397 -3.21 -4.39 19.59
CA GLU A 397 -2.25 -3.93 20.61
C GLU A 397 -0.81 -4.27 20.19
N ALA A 398 -0.58 -5.48 19.67
CA ALA A 398 0.74 -5.87 19.16
C ALA A 398 1.17 -5.05 17.94
N PHE A 399 0.23 -4.65 17.07
CA PHE A 399 0.51 -3.76 15.94
C PHE A 399 0.85 -2.33 16.41
N GLU A 400 0.14 -1.82 17.41
CA GLU A 400 0.45 -0.51 18.02
C GLU A 400 1.84 -0.51 18.66
N GLU A 401 2.18 -1.54 19.42
CA GLU A 401 3.52 -1.73 20.01
C GLU A 401 4.60 -1.83 18.93
N PHE A 402 4.35 -2.58 17.87
CA PHE A 402 5.25 -2.68 16.72
C PHE A 402 5.48 -1.31 16.06
N ASN A 403 4.40 -0.57 15.81
CA ASN A 403 4.49 0.78 15.25
C ASN A 403 5.26 1.73 16.16
N ALA A 404 5.01 1.67 17.47
CA ALA A 404 5.69 2.53 18.47
C ALA A 404 7.19 2.21 18.58
N ALA A 405 7.58 0.93 18.45
CA ALA A 405 8.97 0.49 18.52
C ALA A 405 9.77 0.77 17.24
N ALA A 406 9.09 0.97 16.11
CA ALA A 406 9.74 1.19 14.83
C ALA A 406 10.54 2.50 14.80
N LYS A 407 11.75 2.43 14.26
CA LYS A 407 12.61 3.60 14.02
C LYS A 407 12.03 4.45 12.88
N THR A 408 12.27 5.73 12.91
CA THR A 408 11.85 6.64 11.84
C THR A 408 13.04 6.96 10.93
N SER A 409 12.83 6.89 9.62
CA SER A 409 13.83 7.31 8.65
C SER A 409 14.20 8.79 8.84
N PRO A 410 15.48 9.16 8.76
CA PRO A 410 15.93 10.55 8.86
C PRO A 410 15.44 11.42 7.68
N ILE A 411 14.93 10.81 6.61
CA ILE A 411 14.39 11.49 5.43
C ILE A 411 12.87 11.32 5.30
N LEU A 412 12.17 10.96 6.39
CA LEU A 412 10.71 10.89 6.35
C LEU A 412 10.10 12.27 6.02
N GLY A 413 9.28 12.32 4.98
CA GLY A 413 8.72 13.55 4.38
C GLY A 413 9.48 14.06 3.16
N PHE A 414 10.68 13.57 2.85
CA PHE A 414 11.38 13.89 1.61
C PHE A 414 10.70 13.22 0.41
N LYS A 415 10.42 13.99 -0.64
CA LYS A 415 9.81 13.47 -1.88
C LYS A 415 10.64 13.88 -3.10
N PHE A 416 11.39 12.93 -3.62
CA PHE A 416 12.18 13.15 -4.84
C PHE A 416 11.28 13.52 -6.02
N ASN A 417 11.53 14.66 -6.65
CA ASN A 417 10.87 15.06 -7.91
C ASN A 417 11.67 14.50 -9.10
N THR A 418 11.05 13.60 -9.84
CA THR A 418 11.69 12.85 -10.92
C THR A 418 11.58 13.52 -12.29
N GLU A 419 10.90 14.65 -12.40
CA GLU A 419 10.54 15.27 -13.69
C GLU A 419 11.76 15.53 -14.60
N SER A 420 12.85 16.04 -14.03
CA SER A 420 14.07 16.36 -14.79
C SER A 420 14.88 15.14 -15.25
N VAL A 421 14.64 13.96 -14.67
CA VAL A 421 15.43 12.74 -14.88
C VAL A 421 14.60 11.49 -15.27
N THR A 422 13.36 11.69 -15.70
CA THR A 422 12.42 10.60 -16.02
C THR A 422 12.95 9.62 -17.06
N THR A 423 13.68 10.12 -18.07
CA THR A 423 14.27 9.28 -19.12
C THR A 423 15.37 8.38 -18.56
N GLN A 424 16.22 8.93 -17.72
CA GLN A 424 17.30 8.18 -17.07
C GLN A 424 16.73 7.13 -16.11
N ILE A 425 15.69 7.47 -15.33
CA ILE A 425 15.01 6.53 -14.44
C ILE A 425 14.48 5.33 -15.22
N SER A 426 13.84 5.54 -16.35
CA SER A 426 13.34 4.45 -17.19
C SER A 426 14.47 3.55 -17.68
N ALA A 427 15.60 4.14 -18.10
CA ALA A 427 16.78 3.39 -18.54
C ALA A 427 17.42 2.60 -17.38
N VAL A 428 17.55 3.21 -16.20
CA VAL A 428 18.08 2.58 -14.99
C VAL A 428 17.22 1.39 -14.58
N ASN A 429 15.90 1.54 -14.55
CA ASN A 429 14.98 0.45 -14.20
C ASN A 429 15.12 -0.76 -15.14
N ASN A 430 15.30 -0.55 -16.44
CA ASN A 430 15.54 -1.64 -17.40
C ASN A 430 16.86 -2.38 -17.09
N VAL A 431 17.91 -1.66 -16.71
CA VAL A 431 19.18 -2.27 -16.32
C VAL A 431 19.04 -3.08 -15.03
N LEU A 432 18.35 -2.55 -14.02
CA LEU A 432 18.10 -3.27 -12.76
C LEU A 432 17.37 -4.59 -13.00
N GLN A 433 16.31 -4.59 -13.80
CA GLN A 433 15.55 -5.80 -14.16
C GLN A 433 16.40 -6.88 -14.81
N GLU A 434 17.45 -6.50 -15.54
CA GLU A 434 18.36 -7.47 -16.18
C GLU A 434 19.23 -8.23 -15.16
N PHE A 435 19.64 -7.57 -14.06
CA PHE A 435 20.68 -8.09 -13.17
C PHE A 435 20.20 -8.56 -11.80
N GLU A 436 19.22 -7.85 -11.21
CA GLU A 436 18.89 -8.00 -9.80
C GLU A 436 18.59 -9.45 -9.40
N LYS A 437 17.68 -10.08 -10.12
CA LYS A 437 17.24 -11.43 -9.81
C LYS A 437 18.41 -12.43 -9.79
N SER A 438 19.33 -12.30 -10.75
CA SER A 438 20.50 -13.16 -10.85
C SER A 438 21.54 -12.88 -9.77
N LEU A 439 21.70 -11.63 -9.34
CA LEU A 439 22.57 -11.25 -8.25
C LEU A 439 22.03 -11.75 -6.89
N TYR A 440 20.77 -11.44 -6.57
CA TYR A 440 20.16 -11.83 -5.29
C TYR A 440 19.95 -13.35 -5.14
N THR A 441 19.99 -14.11 -6.22
CA THR A 441 20.00 -15.57 -6.16
C THR A 441 21.41 -16.18 -6.11
N GLY A 442 22.44 -15.37 -6.33
CA GLY A 442 23.82 -15.86 -6.47
C GLY A 442 24.07 -16.70 -7.74
N SER A 443 23.13 -16.70 -8.72
CA SER A 443 23.25 -17.52 -9.93
C SER A 443 24.35 -17.05 -10.89
N ILE A 444 24.81 -15.80 -10.77
CA ILE A 444 25.94 -15.24 -11.54
C ILE A 444 27.11 -14.88 -10.62
N ASP A 445 28.31 -14.76 -11.20
CA ASP A 445 29.49 -14.26 -10.50
C ASP A 445 29.24 -12.82 -10.01
N PRO A 446 29.30 -12.53 -8.71
CA PRO A 446 28.91 -11.23 -8.17
C PRO A 446 29.94 -10.12 -8.49
N VAL A 447 31.24 -10.44 -8.63
CA VAL A 447 32.26 -9.43 -8.95
C VAL A 447 32.00 -8.89 -10.35
N LYS A 448 31.92 -9.80 -11.32
CA LYS A 448 31.62 -9.43 -12.70
C LYS A 448 30.20 -8.88 -12.86
N GLY A 449 29.22 -9.44 -12.18
CA GLY A 449 27.82 -9.01 -12.22
C GLY A 449 27.65 -7.59 -11.74
N LEU A 450 28.26 -7.21 -10.60
CA LEU A 450 28.20 -5.86 -10.06
C LEU A 450 29.01 -4.87 -10.92
N GLU A 451 30.17 -5.28 -11.48
CA GLU A 451 30.92 -4.44 -12.41
C GLU A 451 30.10 -4.12 -13.67
N ASP A 452 29.49 -5.15 -14.30
CA ASP A 452 28.67 -4.99 -15.50
C ASP A 452 27.40 -4.16 -15.20
N LEU A 453 26.74 -4.42 -14.06
CA LEU A 453 25.58 -3.65 -13.59
C LEU A 453 25.94 -2.16 -13.42
N ASN A 454 26.95 -1.84 -12.60
CA ASN A 454 27.30 -0.45 -12.33
C ASN A 454 27.77 0.30 -13.57
N LYS A 455 28.47 -0.37 -14.49
CA LYS A 455 28.84 0.20 -15.79
C LYS A 455 27.61 0.53 -16.63
N LYS A 456 26.61 -0.36 -16.68
CA LYS A 456 25.35 -0.11 -17.43
C LYS A 456 24.50 0.97 -16.75
N LEU A 457 24.41 0.99 -15.42
CA LEU A 457 23.73 2.02 -14.64
C LEU A 457 24.33 3.39 -14.90
N SER A 458 25.67 3.52 -14.89
CA SER A 458 26.36 4.76 -15.26
C SER A 458 26.04 5.20 -16.69
N SER A 459 26.03 4.27 -17.65
CA SER A 459 25.67 4.54 -19.04
C SER A 459 24.19 4.93 -19.22
N ALA A 460 23.31 4.47 -18.31
CA ALA A 460 21.90 4.80 -18.27
C ALA A 460 21.60 6.18 -17.63
N GLY A 461 22.63 6.86 -17.09
CA GLY A 461 22.50 8.17 -16.48
C GLY A 461 22.24 8.17 -14.98
N LEU A 462 22.65 7.11 -14.26
CA LEU A 462 22.45 7.02 -12.79
C LEU A 462 23.09 8.21 -12.05
N GLU A 463 24.24 8.70 -12.51
CA GLU A 463 24.92 9.83 -11.88
C GLU A 463 24.11 11.13 -11.99
N ASP A 464 23.42 11.36 -13.12
CA ASP A 464 22.55 12.53 -13.28
C ASP A 464 21.39 12.49 -12.26
N ILE A 465 20.80 11.29 -12.04
CA ILE A 465 19.74 11.09 -11.06
C ILE A 465 20.29 11.33 -9.64
N LYS A 466 21.46 10.77 -9.32
CA LYS A 466 22.09 10.90 -8.01
C LYS A 466 22.39 12.37 -7.66
N VAL A 467 22.94 13.13 -8.62
CA VAL A 467 23.24 14.57 -8.44
C VAL A 467 21.97 15.37 -8.20
N GLU A 468 20.92 15.14 -8.98
CA GLU A 468 19.64 15.82 -8.80
C GLU A 468 18.97 15.43 -7.49
N MET A 469 19.02 14.15 -7.12
CA MET A 469 18.47 13.65 -5.86
C MET A 469 19.19 14.27 -4.65
N GLN A 470 20.52 14.31 -4.66
CA GLN A 470 21.30 14.92 -3.59
C GLN A 470 20.99 16.41 -3.44
N LYS A 471 20.92 17.15 -4.56
CA LYS A 471 20.54 18.56 -4.56
C LYS A 471 19.18 18.79 -3.91
N GLN A 472 18.16 18.04 -4.31
CA GLN A 472 16.81 18.15 -3.73
C GLN A 472 16.79 17.77 -2.25
N LEU A 473 17.53 16.74 -1.85
CA LEU A 473 17.66 16.34 -0.45
C LEU A 473 18.33 17.41 0.40
N ASP A 474 19.38 18.07 -0.11
CA ASP A 474 20.06 19.17 0.58
C ASP A 474 19.13 20.40 0.72
N GLU A 475 18.34 20.73 -0.30
CA GLU A 475 17.34 21.79 -0.27
C GLU A 475 16.24 21.48 0.75
N TRP A 476 15.74 20.24 0.78
CA TRP A 476 14.75 19.76 1.75
C TRP A 476 15.32 19.82 3.18
N LYS A 477 16.55 19.35 3.41
CA LYS A 477 17.22 19.40 4.72
C LYS A 477 17.38 20.85 5.22
N ALA A 478 17.64 21.79 4.33
CA ALA A 478 17.76 23.20 4.68
C ALA A 478 16.43 23.85 5.10
N SER A 479 15.32 23.41 4.50
CA SER A 479 13.96 23.93 4.79
C SER A 479 13.28 23.26 6.00
N ASN A 480 13.78 22.10 6.47
CA ASN A 480 13.23 21.33 7.59
C ASN A 480 14.11 21.33 8.85
N LYS A 481 14.97 22.34 9.00
CA LYS A 481 15.82 22.54 10.19
C LYS A 481 15.09 23.30 11.30
#